data_a0c0ae92775e55d6b11739da4b20b489
#
_entry.id   a0c0ae92775e55d6b11739da4b20b489
#
_cell.length_a   1.000
_cell.length_b   1.000
_cell.length_c   1.000
_cell.angle_alpha   90.00
_cell.angle_beta   90.00
_cell.angle_gamma   90.00
#
_symmetry.space_group_name_H-M   'P 1'
#
loop_
_entity.id
_entity.type
_entity.pdbx_description
1 polymer ?
#
loop_
_entity_poly.entity_id
_entity_poly.type
_entity_poly.pdbx_seq_one_letter_code
_entity_poly.pdbx_strand_id
1 'polypeptide(L)'
;MNRRSAVSGVAAMLLTAALASAQKPTTSPSYSLKPTTKTVAWGYYDAKAAPVLRVKSGDAVEIQTLITSSPKRLEDAGLPADQVEQSLRDITAQVTDKGPGGHILTGPIYVEDAQVGDVLEVRIQKIRLAIPYAYNAFGAGRGYIPDDFPYSKMKMIPLDEPRMVAHFAPGIDIPLHPFFGSMGNAPPESAGRFNSAPPWIMGGNMDNKDLVAGTTLYLPVHAPGALFEVGDGHAGQGDGEVDITAIETSLIGTFQFIVRKDMHLKWPRAETPTHYMTMGFNDDLNASATLAVREMVDFLVTEKHLSRDDAYMLASVAADLHITELVDGNKGVHMSIPKNIFINAPPK
;
A
#
# COMPACT_ATOMS: atom_id res chain seq x y z
N MET A 1 74.14 12.64 -25.06
CA MET A 1 73.62 11.33 -24.57
C MET A 1 72.28 11.59 -23.88
N ASN A 2 71.18 11.42 -24.62
CA ASN A 2 69.82 11.67 -24.14
C ASN A 2 69.22 10.35 -23.67
N ARG A 3 68.86 10.24 -22.37
CA ARG A 3 68.01 9.16 -21.88
C ARG A 3 66.55 9.69 -21.75
N ARG A 4 65.67 9.17 -22.60
CA ARG A 4 64.26 9.35 -22.50
C ARG A 4 63.71 8.29 -21.53
N SER A 5 63.09 8.73 -20.44
CA SER A 5 62.32 7.88 -19.52
C SER A 5 60.86 7.74 -20.05
N ALA A 6 60.45 6.52 -20.32
CA ALA A 6 59.08 6.19 -20.67
C ALA A 6 58.28 5.99 -19.37
N VAL A 7 57.21 6.75 -19.19
CA VAL A 7 56.23 6.57 -18.12
C VAL A 7 55.08 5.72 -18.68
N SER A 8 54.98 4.48 -18.20
CA SER A 8 53.88 3.58 -18.52
C SER A 8 52.71 3.89 -17.58
N GLY A 9 51.65 4.49 -18.14
CA GLY A 9 50.40 4.67 -17.44
C GLY A 9 49.59 3.37 -17.44
N VAL A 10 49.34 2.81 -16.26
CA VAL A 10 48.40 1.71 -16.05
C VAL A 10 47.00 2.34 -15.84
N ALA A 11 46.14 2.20 -16.83
CA ALA A 11 44.75 2.56 -16.71
C ALA A 11 44.00 1.46 -15.91
N ALA A 12 43.62 1.74 -14.68
CA ALA A 12 42.75 0.88 -13.88
C ALA A 12 41.31 1.06 -14.37
N MET A 13 40.78 0.09 -15.11
CA MET A 13 39.37 -0.03 -15.40
C MET A 13 38.63 -0.46 -14.13
N LEU A 14 37.93 0.48 -13.51
CA LEU A 14 36.95 0.18 -12.47
C LEU A 14 35.69 -0.43 -13.14
N LEU A 15 35.56 -1.76 -13.07
CA LEU A 15 34.30 -2.45 -13.36
C LEU A 15 33.33 -2.16 -12.20
N THR A 16 32.40 -1.26 -12.41
CA THR A 16 31.20 -1.13 -11.54
C THR A 16 30.25 -2.27 -11.87
N ALA A 17 30.31 -3.35 -11.12
CA ALA A 17 29.27 -4.38 -11.13
C ALA A 17 28.00 -3.80 -10.53
N ALA A 18 27.04 -3.40 -11.35
CA ALA A 18 25.69 -3.11 -10.93
C ALA A 18 25.06 -4.44 -10.47
N LEU A 19 24.89 -4.60 -9.16
CA LEU A 19 24.07 -5.67 -8.59
C LEU A 19 22.62 -5.43 -9.03
N ALA A 20 22.21 -6.05 -10.13
CA ALA A 20 20.82 -6.13 -10.51
C ALA A 20 20.11 -6.96 -9.43
N SER A 21 19.31 -6.32 -8.61
CA SER A 21 18.36 -6.99 -7.73
C SER A 21 17.48 -7.89 -8.61
N ALA A 22 17.57 -9.20 -8.41
CA ALA A 22 16.77 -10.17 -9.17
C ALA A 22 15.30 -9.94 -8.83
N GLN A 23 14.57 -9.30 -9.73
CA GLN A 23 13.15 -9.09 -9.61
C GLN A 23 12.47 -10.48 -9.60
N LYS A 24 11.64 -10.75 -8.57
CA LYS A 24 10.89 -12.01 -8.51
C LYS A 24 10.09 -12.18 -9.82
N PRO A 25 10.04 -13.38 -10.41
CA PRO A 25 9.33 -13.59 -11.68
C PRO A 25 7.85 -13.20 -11.55
N THR A 26 7.36 -12.43 -12.50
CA THR A 26 5.94 -12.06 -12.55
C THR A 26 5.11 -13.25 -13.04
N THR A 27 4.01 -13.54 -12.35
CA THR A 27 3.03 -14.55 -12.79
C THR A 27 1.93 -13.85 -13.57
N SER A 28 1.60 -14.35 -14.77
CA SER A 28 0.45 -13.81 -15.50
C SER A 28 -0.82 -14.00 -14.69
N PRO A 29 -1.74 -13.01 -14.66
CA PRO A 29 -2.98 -13.14 -13.92
C PRO A 29 -3.84 -14.27 -14.48
N SER A 30 -4.29 -15.19 -13.61
CA SER A 30 -5.21 -16.29 -13.94
C SER A 30 -6.67 -15.84 -13.85
N TYR A 31 -6.93 -14.73 -13.13
CA TYR A 31 -8.26 -14.20 -12.86
C TYR A 31 -8.27 -12.68 -13.05
N SER A 32 -9.47 -12.16 -13.32
CA SER A 32 -9.75 -10.72 -13.34
C SER A 32 -10.96 -10.43 -12.47
N LEU A 33 -10.85 -9.44 -11.56
CA LEU A 33 -11.92 -9.02 -10.69
C LEU A 33 -12.17 -7.52 -10.89
N LYS A 34 -13.40 -7.17 -11.25
CA LYS A 34 -13.84 -5.78 -11.44
C LYS A 34 -14.83 -5.36 -10.37
N PRO A 35 -14.85 -4.08 -9.98
CA PRO A 35 -15.84 -3.55 -9.05
C PRO A 35 -17.23 -3.54 -9.70
N THR A 36 -18.17 -4.21 -9.05
CA THR A 36 -19.59 -4.26 -9.41
C THR A 36 -20.40 -4.20 -8.12
N THR A 37 -21.72 -4.07 -8.23
CA THR A 37 -22.62 -4.11 -7.07
C THR A 37 -22.57 -5.41 -6.26
N LYS A 38 -21.89 -6.45 -6.79
CA LYS A 38 -21.75 -7.77 -6.16
C LYS A 38 -20.31 -8.12 -5.76
N THR A 39 -19.35 -7.30 -6.11
CA THR A 39 -17.92 -7.60 -5.93
C THR A 39 -17.21 -6.53 -5.10
N VAL A 40 -17.96 -5.71 -4.40
CA VAL A 40 -17.41 -4.68 -3.50
C VAL A 40 -17.96 -4.85 -2.09
N ALA A 41 -17.06 -4.62 -1.11
CA ALA A 41 -17.40 -4.31 0.26
C ALA A 41 -17.29 -2.79 0.45
N TRP A 42 -18.38 -2.13 0.83
CA TRP A 42 -18.36 -0.69 0.98
C TRP A 42 -18.22 -0.29 2.44
N GLY A 43 -17.04 0.20 2.81
CA GLY A 43 -16.78 0.81 4.11
C GLY A 43 -16.43 -0.18 5.23
N TYR A 44 -16.13 -1.44 4.92
CA TYR A 44 -15.83 -2.43 5.96
C TYR A 44 -14.92 -3.57 5.48
N TYR A 45 -14.31 -4.24 6.46
CA TYR A 45 -13.73 -5.58 6.40
C TYR A 45 -14.51 -6.49 7.35
N ASP A 46 -14.85 -7.74 6.95
CA ASP A 46 -15.68 -8.63 7.76
C ASP A 46 -15.28 -10.10 7.57
N ALA A 47 -14.93 -10.78 8.67
CA ALA A 47 -14.61 -12.21 8.65
C ALA A 47 -15.79 -13.12 8.22
N LYS A 48 -17.02 -12.59 8.22
CA LYS A 48 -18.23 -13.28 7.79
C LYS A 48 -18.67 -12.93 6.38
N ALA A 49 -17.95 -12.05 5.68
CA ALA A 49 -18.28 -11.67 4.33
C ALA A 49 -18.16 -12.88 3.38
N ALA A 50 -19.14 -13.04 2.50
CA ALA A 50 -19.08 -14.08 1.49
C ALA A 50 -18.02 -13.70 0.42
N PRO A 51 -17.09 -14.59 0.08
CA PRO A 51 -16.06 -14.30 -0.93
C PRO A 51 -16.69 -14.18 -2.33
N VAL A 52 -16.20 -13.20 -3.10
CA VAL A 52 -16.61 -13.00 -4.49
C VAL A 52 -15.71 -13.73 -5.50
N LEU A 53 -14.54 -14.15 -5.05
CA LEU A 53 -13.58 -14.94 -5.81
C LEU A 53 -12.84 -15.90 -4.87
N ARG A 54 -12.50 -17.08 -5.37
CA ARG A 54 -11.65 -18.05 -4.67
C ARG A 54 -10.45 -18.36 -5.55
N VAL A 55 -9.25 -18.33 -4.94
CA VAL A 55 -7.97 -18.56 -5.63
C VAL A 55 -7.09 -19.48 -4.80
N LYS A 56 -6.11 -20.10 -5.44
CA LYS A 56 -5.11 -20.95 -4.76
C LYS A 56 -3.87 -20.12 -4.41
N SER A 57 -3.12 -20.60 -3.43
CA SER A 57 -1.77 -20.07 -3.17
C SER A 57 -0.90 -20.18 -4.42
N GLY A 58 -0.29 -19.07 -4.83
CA GLY A 58 0.48 -18.94 -6.06
C GLY A 58 -0.27 -18.26 -7.23
N ASP A 59 -1.59 -18.20 -7.18
CA ASP A 59 -2.39 -17.56 -8.22
C ASP A 59 -2.20 -16.04 -8.23
N ALA A 60 -2.33 -15.45 -9.41
CA ALA A 60 -2.33 -14.01 -9.62
C ALA A 60 -3.70 -13.52 -10.11
N VAL A 61 -4.12 -12.37 -9.60
CA VAL A 61 -5.41 -11.73 -9.93
C VAL A 61 -5.16 -10.31 -10.41
N GLU A 62 -5.75 -9.93 -11.54
CA GLU A 62 -5.87 -8.52 -11.92
C GLU A 62 -7.13 -7.95 -11.27
N ILE A 63 -6.99 -6.93 -10.43
CA ILE A 63 -8.08 -6.33 -9.67
C ILE A 63 -8.20 -4.86 -10.06
N GLN A 64 -9.38 -4.44 -10.49
CA GLN A 64 -9.73 -3.04 -10.66
C GLN A 64 -10.40 -2.51 -9.39
N THR A 65 -10.06 -1.27 -9.00
CA THR A 65 -10.70 -0.53 -7.91
C THR A 65 -11.36 0.73 -8.45
N LEU A 66 -12.19 1.36 -7.63
CA LEU A 66 -12.84 2.62 -7.94
C LEU A 66 -12.32 3.73 -7.05
N ILE A 67 -12.34 4.93 -7.59
CA ILE A 67 -12.08 6.15 -6.85
C ILE A 67 -13.04 6.26 -5.64
N THR A 68 -12.51 6.56 -4.46
CA THR A 68 -13.29 6.72 -3.21
C THR A 68 -14.07 8.02 -3.24
N SER A 69 -15.21 8.05 -3.94
CA SER A 69 -16.05 9.22 -4.10
C SER A 69 -17.50 8.86 -4.43
N SER A 70 -18.29 9.83 -4.85
CA SER A 70 -19.60 9.64 -5.47
C SER A 70 -19.70 10.41 -6.78
N PRO A 71 -20.55 9.96 -7.73
CA PRO A 71 -20.75 10.67 -9.00
C PRO A 71 -21.03 12.16 -8.79
N LYS A 72 -21.95 12.48 -7.89
CA LYS A 72 -22.33 13.87 -7.60
C LYS A 72 -21.16 14.73 -7.10
N ARG A 73 -20.32 14.21 -6.20
CA ARG A 73 -19.16 14.96 -5.68
C ARG A 73 -18.16 15.26 -6.78
N LEU A 74 -17.90 14.31 -7.69
CA LEU A 74 -17.00 14.51 -8.83
C LEU A 74 -17.56 15.53 -9.82
N GLU A 75 -18.86 15.46 -10.13
CA GLU A 75 -19.56 16.40 -11.01
C GLU A 75 -19.60 17.82 -10.42
N ASP A 76 -19.89 17.94 -9.12
CA ASP A 76 -19.89 19.23 -8.41
C ASP A 76 -18.47 19.87 -8.39
N ALA A 77 -17.41 19.03 -8.43
CA ALA A 77 -16.02 19.46 -8.54
C ALA A 77 -15.59 19.80 -9.98
N GLY A 78 -16.49 19.66 -10.97
CA GLY A 78 -16.27 20.04 -12.35
C GLY A 78 -15.91 18.91 -13.31
N LEU A 79 -15.98 17.63 -12.86
CA LEU A 79 -15.80 16.50 -13.79
C LEU A 79 -17.02 16.39 -14.70
N PRO A 80 -16.88 16.32 -16.05
CA PRO A 80 -17.98 16.04 -16.94
C PRO A 80 -18.72 14.74 -16.59
N ALA A 81 -20.04 14.76 -16.62
CA ALA A 81 -20.86 13.64 -16.19
C ALA A 81 -20.59 12.35 -16.99
N ASP A 82 -20.25 12.46 -18.26
CA ASP A 82 -19.91 11.35 -19.16
C ASP A 82 -18.53 10.74 -18.88
N GLN A 83 -17.68 11.39 -18.08
CA GLN A 83 -16.38 10.89 -17.65
C GLN A 83 -16.45 10.10 -16.32
N VAL A 84 -17.53 10.22 -15.56
CA VAL A 84 -17.71 9.44 -14.34
C VAL A 84 -17.94 7.97 -14.68
N GLU A 85 -17.14 7.08 -14.08
CA GLU A 85 -17.23 5.64 -14.30
C GLU A 85 -18.64 5.10 -14.05
N GLN A 86 -19.20 4.34 -15.01
CA GLN A 86 -20.55 3.78 -14.89
C GLN A 86 -20.66 2.83 -13.69
N SER A 87 -19.61 2.07 -13.39
CA SER A 87 -19.54 1.19 -12.22
C SER A 87 -19.68 1.96 -10.91
N LEU A 88 -19.10 3.16 -10.81
CA LEU A 88 -19.28 4.03 -9.64
C LEU A 88 -20.73 4.50 -9.49
N ARG A 89 -21.39 4.84 -10.61
CA ARG A 89 -22.84 5.19 -10.60
C ARG A 89 -23.70 4.03 -10.13
N ASP A 90 -23.47 2.84 -10.70
CA ASP A 90 -24.24 1.65 -10.39
C ASP A 90 -24.07 1.23 -8.92
N ILE A 91 -22.84 1.22 -8.43
CA ILE A 91 -22.52 0.89 -7.03
C ILE A 91 -23.12 1.91 -6.08
N THR A 92 -22.98 3.20 -6.37
CA THR A 92 -23.54 4.28 -5.54
C THR A 92 -25.06 4.20 -5.45
N ALA A 93 -25.72 3.83 -6.55
CA ALA A 93 -27.20 3.75 -6.61
C ALA A 93 -27.78 2.47 -5.99
N GLN A 94 -27.05 1.34 -6.08
CA GLN A 94 -27.63 0.01 -5.81
C GLN A 94 -27.08 -0.66 -4.54
N VAL A 95 -25.83 -0.35 -4.12
CA VAL A 95 -25.26 -0.96 -2.92
C VAL A 95 -25.81 -0.26 -1.69
N THR A 96 -26.63 -0.98 -0.95
CA THR A 96 -27.26 -0.51 0.30
C THR A 96 -26.56 -1.06 1.54
N ASP A 97 -25.85 -2.19 1.43
CA ASP A 97 -25.05 -2.79 2.49
C ASP A 97 -23.72 -2.05 2.63
N LYS A 98 -23.67 -1.09 3.55
CA LYS A 98 -22.51 -0.26 3.80
C LYS A 98 -22.05 -0.40 5.25
N GLY A 99 -20.74 -0.46 5.44
CA GLY A 99 -20.12 -0.39 6.74
C GLY A 99 -19.94 1.06 7.23
N PRO A 100 -19.22 1.24 8.34
CA PRO A 100 -19.00 2.56 8.94
C PRO A 100 -17.99 3.44 8.19
N GLY A 101 -17.16 2.86 7.31
CA GLY A 101 -16.12 3.59 6.55
C GLY A 101 -16.62 4.14 5.21
N GLY A 102 -15.69 4.77 4.47
CA GLY A 102 -15.99 5.41 3.19
C GLY A 102 -15.53 4.63 1.95
N HIS A 103 -14.57 3.74 2.08
CA HIS A 103 -13.87 3.13 0.95
C HIS A 103 -14.73 2.09 0.22
N ILE A 104 -14.63 2.08 -1.12
CA ILE A 104 -15.22 1.05 -1.97
C ILE A 104 -14.12 0.02 -2.24
N LEU A 105 -14.13 -1.08 -1.50
CA LEU A 105 -13.13 -2.12 -1.59
C LEU A 105 -13.58 -3.20 -2.57
N THR A 106 -12.71 -3.62 -3.49
CA THR A 106 -12.96 -4.75 -4.40
C THR A 106 -12.53 -6.04 -3.72
N GLY A 107 -13.45 -6.98 -3.58
CA GLY A 107 -13.30 -8.23 -2.83
C GLY A 107 -14.59 -8.60 -2.10
N PRO A 108 -14.52 -9.53 -1.07
CA PRO A 108 -13.32 -10.22 -0.61
C PRO A 108 -12.89 -11.41 -1.47
N ILE A 109 -11.58 -11.64 -1.52
CA ILE A 109 -10.98 -12.79 -2.20
C ILE A 109 -10.60 -13.84 -1.15
N TYR A 110 -11.10 -15.05 -1.33
CA TYR A 110 -10.74 -16.19 -0.49
C TYR A 110 -9.51 -16.89 -1.07
N VAL A 111 -8.43 -16.98 -0.31
CA VAL A 111 -7.24 -17.73 -0.69
C VAL A 111 -7.30 -19.11 -0.06
N GLU A 112 -7.35 -20.16 -0.89
CA GLU A 112 -7.47 -21.54 -0.41
C GLU A 112 -6.28 -21.89 0.52
N ASP A 113 -6.57 -22.72 1.53
CA ASP A 113 -5.63 -23.20 2.54
C ASP A 113 -5.07 -22.11 3.49
N ALA A 114 -5.43 -20.83 3.35
CA ALA A 114 -5.09 -19.81 4.34
C ALA A 114 -5.89 -20.01 5.62
N GLN A 115 -5.19 -20.14 6.76
CA GLN A 115 -5.76 -20.37 8.08
C GLN A 115 -5.36 -19.28 9.06
N VAL A 116 -6.11 -19.12 10.13
CA VAL A 116 -5.77 -18.19 11.21
C VAL A 116 -4.38 -18.51 11.75
N GLY A 117 -3.51 -17.50 11.84
CA GLY A 117 -2.12 -17.61 12.26
C GLY A 117 -1.11 -17.75 11.12
N ASP A 118 -1.55 -18.05 9.90
CA ASP A 118 -0.73 -17.93 8.69
C ASP A 118 -0.44 -16.47 8.35
N VAL A 119 0.42 -16.24 7.36
CA VAL A 119 0.63 -14.95 6.74
C VAL A 119 0.24 -15.02 5.27
N LEU A 120 -0.51 -14.05 4.78
CA LEU A 120 -0.75 -13.87 3.35
C LEU A 120 0.35 -12.96 2.78
N GLU A 121 1.21 -13.53 1.91
CA GLU A 121 2.17 -12.78 1.12
C GLU A 121 1.47 -12.28 -0.15
N VAL A 122 1.35 -10.96 -0.29
CA VAL A 122 0.74 -10.28 -1.42
C VAL A 122 1.84 -9.61 -2.23
N ARG A 123 2.16 -10.15 -3.40
CA ARG A 123 3.13 -9.53 -4.33
C ARG A 123 2.42 -8.58 -5.25
N ILE A 124 2.74 -7.31 -5.16
CA ILE A 124 2.21 -6.25 -6.02
C ILE A 124 3.03 -6.24 -7.30
N GLN A 125 2.58 -6.94 -8.34
CA GLN A 125 3.36 -7.15 -9.56
C GLN A 125 3.28 -5.96 -10.51
N LYS A 126 2.10 -5.32 -10.61
CA LYS A 126 1.84 -4.22 -11.52
C LYS A 126 0.74 -3.33 -10.98
N ILE A 127 0.86 -2.03 -11.19
CA ILE A 127 -0.20 -1.05 -10.95
C ILE A 127 -0.26 -0.13 -12.18
N ARG A 128 -1.47 0.23 -12.61
CA ARG A 128 -1.72 1.19 -13.68
C ARG A 128 -2.96 2.02 -13.37
N LEU A 129 -3.03 3.21 -13.94
CA LEU A 129 -4.22 4.04 -13.86
C LEU A 129 -5.40 3.35 -14.57
N ALA A 130 -6.61 3.48 -14.03
CA ALA A 130 -7.84 3.03 -14.69
C ALA A 130 -8.56 4.20 -15.37
N ILE A 131 -8.34 5.42 -14.89
CA ILE A 131 -8.95 6.66 -15.37
C ILE A 131 -7.90 7.78 -15.50
N PRO A 132 -8.11 8.79 -16.37
CA PRO A 132 -7.14 9.86 -16.61
C PRO A 132 -7.30 11.08 -15.68
N TYR A 133 -7.99 10.92 -14.57
CA TYR A 133 -8.22 11.99 -13.60
C TYR A 133 -8.13 11.48 -12.16
N ALA A 134 -7.90 12.41 -11.28
CA ALA A 134 -7.89 12.19 -9.84
C ALA A 134 -8.54 13.40 -9.14
N TYR A 135 -8.70 13.30 -7.83
CA TYR A 135 -8.96 14.47 -6.99
C TYR A 135 -8.07 14.47 -5.74
N ASN A 136 -7.98 15.64 -5.12
CA ASN A 136 -7.60 15.80 -3.72
C ASN A 136 -8.66 16.65 -3.04
N ALA A 137 -8.99 16.38 -1.78
CA ALA A 137 -10.06 17.09 -1.09
C ALA A 137 -9.84 17.11 0.42
N PHE A 138 -10.12 18.22 1.05
CA PHE A 138 -10.26 18.31 2.49
C PHE A 138 -11.70 18.65 2.88
N GLY A 139 -12.09 18.28 4.09
CA GLY A 139 -13.41 18.51 4.66
C GLY A 139 -13.36 19.36 5.92
N ALA A 140 -14.39 20.18 6.15
CA ALA A 140 -14.52 20.94 7.40
C ALA A 140 -14.45 20.00 8.61
N GLY A 141 -13.59 20.33 9.58
CA GLY A 141 -13.37 19.53 10.79
C GLY A 141 -12.57 18.24 10.56
N ARG A 142 -11.95 18.05 9.39
CA ARG A 142 -11.15 16.86 9.02
C ARG A 142 -9.73 17.28 8.64
N GLY A 143 -8.85 16.29 8.48
CA GLY A 143 -7.44 16.53 8.25
C GLY A 143 -6.67 16.78 9.55
N TYR A 144 -5.38 17.05 9.44
CA TYR A 144 -4.50 17.18 10.62
C TYR A 144 -4.55 18.57 11.29
N ILE A 145 -4.95 19.62 10.55
CA ILE A 145 -5.09 21.00 11.05
C ILE A 145 -6.50 21.54 10.75
N PRO A 146 -7.57 20.89 11.30
CA PRO A 146 -8.95 21.17 10.93
C PRO A 146 -9.41 22.59 11.24
N ASP A 147 -8.83 23.23 12.26
CA ASP A 147 -9.20 24.60 12.66
C ASP A 147 -8.73 25.66 11.66
N ASP A 148 -7.65 25.39 10.94
CA ASP A 148 -7.14 26.30 9.90
C ASP A 148 -7.95 26.22 8.59
N PHE A 149 -8.68 25.11 8.38
CA PHE A 149 -9.51 24.85 7.21
C PHE A 149 -10.95 24.47 7.60
N PRO A 150 -11.74 25.42 8.16
CA PRO A 150 -13.10 25.15 8.64
C PRO A 150 -14.14 25.04 7.52
N TYR A 151 -13.72 24.69 6.32
CA TYR A 151 -14.57 24.51 5.13
C TYR A 151 -14.12 23.29 4.34
N SER A 152 -14.92 22.89 3.35
CA SER A 152 -14.59 21.75 2.47
C SER A 152 -14.21 22.24 1.08
N LYS A 153 -13.26 21.59 0.45
CA LYS A 153 -12.88 21.83 -0.92
C LYS A 153 -12.44 20.54 -1.61
N MET A 154 -12.83 20.38 -2.87
CA MET A 154 -12.33 19.33 -3.76
C MET A 154 -11.71 19.94 -4.99
N LYS A 155 -10.61 19.38 -5.44
CA LYS A 155 -9.87 19.80 -6.63
C LYS A 155 -9.71 18.60 -7.55
N MET A 156 -10.24 18.71 -8.78
CA MET A 156 -9.96 17.73 -9.82
C MET A 156 -8.53 17.92 -10.35
N ILE A 157 -7.82 16.83 -10.55
CA ILE A 157 -6.41 16.77 -10.96
C ILE A 157 -6.31 15.89 -12.20
N PRO A 158 -6.01 16.45 -13.39
CA PRO A 158 -5.73 15.66 -14.58
C PRO A 158 -4.46 14.82 -14.42
N LEU A 159 -4.50 13.57 -14.89
CA LEU A 159 -3.37 12.65 -14.89
C LEU A 159 -2.83 12.47 -16.31
N ASP A 160 -1.53 12.64 -16.49
CA ASP A 160 -0.78 12.40 -17.73
C ASP A 160 0.02 11.10 -17.57
N GLU A 161 -0.61 9.97 -17.91
CA GLU A 161 0.01 8.65 -17.77
C GLU A 161 1.29 8.50 -18.63
N PRO A 162 1.35 8.97 -19.90
CA PRO A 162 2.57 8.93 -20.70
C PRO A 162 3.77 9.63 -20.06
N ARG A 163 3.54 10.74 -19.35
CA ARG A 163 4.59 11.48 -18.64
C ARG A 163 4.74 11.06 -17.18
N MET A 164 3.83 10.24 -16.69
CA MET A 164 3.74 9.84 -15.28
C MET A 164 3.73 11.07 -14.33
N VAL A 165 2.82 12.02 -14.59
CA VAL A 165 2.63 13.21 -13.75
C VAL A 165 1.15 13.53 -13.53
N ALA A 166 0.85 14.14 -12.38
CA ALA A 166 -0.42 14.77 -12.06
C ALA A 166 -0.28 16.31 -12.19
N HIS A 167 -1.14 16.93 -12.96
CA HIS A 167 -1.16 18.39 -13.16
C HIS A 167 -1.88 19.09 -12.00
N PHE A 168 -1.17 19.36 -10.91
CA PHE A 168 -1.77 19.90 -9.69
C PHE A 168 -2.20 21.37 -9.83
N ALA A 169 -1.34 22.20 -10.41
CA ALA A 169 -1.61 23.61 -10.67
C ALA A 169 -0.68 24.12 -11.79
N PRO A 170 -0.91 25.32 -12.36
CA PRO A 170 0.02 25.90 -13.32
C PRO A 170 1.45 25.93 -12.78
N GLY A 171 2.36 25.24 -13.46
CA GLY A 171 3.76 25.12 -13.06
C GLY A 171 4.05 24.11 -11.96
N ILE A 172 3.08 23.27 -11.55
CA ILE A 172 3.24 22.22 -10.54
C ILE A 172 2.77 20.89 -11.11
N ASP A 173 3.72 20.09 -11.55
CA ASP A 173 3.54 18.68 -11.95
C ASP A 173 4.08 17.76 -10.84
N ILE A 174 3.24 16.86 -10.34
CA ILE A 174 3.61 15.91 -9.29
C ILE A 174 3.91 14.56 -9.95
N PRO A 175 5.10 13.96 -9.76
CA PRO A 175 5.40 12.62 -10.26
C PRO A 175 4.42 11.58 -9.71
N LEU A 176 3.92 10.69 -10.56
CA LEU A 176 3.03 9.60 -10.16
C LEU A 176 3.83 8.42 -9.57
N HIS A 177 3.37 7.96 -8.43
CA HIS A 177 3.81 6.73 -7.77
C HIS A 177 2.57 5.95 -7.32
N PRO A 178 1.84 5.27 -8.24
CA PRO A 178 0.56 4.67 -7.93
C PRO A 178 0.69 3.53 -6.91
N PHE A 179 -0.20 3.53 -5.92
CA PHE A 179 -0.34 2.47 -4.93
C PHE A 179 -1.79 2.39 -4.44
N PHE A 180 -2.13 1.36 -3.66
CA PHE A 180 -3.43 1.24 -3.03
C PHE A 180 -3.31 1.61 -1.55
N GLY A 181 -4.07 2.60 -1.11
CA GLY A 181 -4.14 3.00 0.29
C GLY A 181 -4.68 1.86 1.16
N SER A 182 -5.75 1.23 0.69
CA SER A 182 -6.40 0.11 1.38
C SER A 182 -6.03 -1.23 0.76
N MET A 183 -5.29 -2.06 1.51
CA MET A 183 -5.03 -3.48 1.25
C MET A 183 -5.08 -4.26 2.56
N GLY A 184 -6.07 -5.12 2.75
CA GLY A 184 -6.24 -5.82 4.02
C GLY A 184 -6.92 -7.17 3.90
N ASN A 185 -6.67 -8.01 4.91
CA ASN A 185 -7.39 -9.24 5.15
C ASN A 185 -8.63 -8.95 6.03
N ALA A 186 -9.51 -9.94 6.20
CA ALA A 186 -10.56 -9.83 7.21
C ALA A 186 -9.95 -9.77 8.62
N PRO A 187 -10.52 -8.96 9.53
CA PRO A 187 -10.11 -8.90 10.93
C PRO A 187 -10.52 -10.18 11.68
N PRO A 188 -10.11 -10.36 12.96
CA PRO A 188 -10.68 -11.40 13.81
C PRO A 188 -12.21 -11.29 13.88
N GLU A 189 -12.92 -12.44 13.92
CA GLU A 189 -14.38 -12.46 13.95
C GLU A 189 -14.98 -11.63 15.09
N SER A 190 -14.28 -11.55 16.23
CA SER A 190 -14.69 -10.75 17.40
C SER A 190 -14.73 -9.24 17.14
N ALA A 191 -14.03 -8.74 16.10
CA ALA A 191 -14.06 -7.34 15.70
C ALA A 191 -15.34 -6.98 14.92
N GLY A 192 -16.11 -8.00 14.46
CA GLY A 192 -17.28 -7.80 13.65
C GLY A 192 -16.97 -7.14 12.32
N ARG A 193 -17.88 -6.28 11.87
CA ARG A 193 -17.69 -5.48 10.65
C ARG A 193 -16.82 -4.26 10.96
N PHE A 194 -15.52 -4.41 10.67
CA PHE A 194 -14.50 -3.41 10.98
C PHE A 194 -14.55 -2.24 9.98
N ASN A 195 -14.39 -1.02 10.50
CA ASN A 195 -14.37 0.21 9.70
C ASN A 195 -13.19 0.19 8.71
N SER A 196 -13.45 0.54 7.44
CA SER A 196 -12.41 0.57 6.41
C SER A 196 -11.43 1.75 6.54
N ALA A 197 -11.73 2.80 7.35
CA ALA A 197 -10.85 3.96 7.45
C ALA A 197 -9.58 3.68 8.29
N PRO A 198 -9.62 3.20 9.56
CA PRO A 198 -8.40 3.02 10.31
C PRO A 198 -7.62 1.76 9.87
N PRO A 199 -6.30 1.84 9.65
CA PRO A 199 -5.46 0.66 9.51
C PRO A 199 -5.35 -0.09 10.84
N TRP A 200 -5.12 -1.42 10.76
CA TRP A 200 -4.96 -2.23 11.97
C TRP A 200 -4.09 -3.48 11.71
N ILE A 201 -4.18 -4.48 12.62
CA ILE A 201 -3.36 -5.71 12.59
C ILE A 201 -3.52 -6.53 11.31
N MET A 202 -4.62 -6.39 10.58
CA MET A 202 -4.89 -7.07 9.31
C MET A 202 -4.49 -6.26 8.07
N GLY A 203 -3.83 -5.10 8.23
CA GLY A 203 -3.62 -4.12 7.18
C GLY A 203 -4.79 -3.15 7.10
N GLY A 204 -5.47 -3.09 5.98
CA GLY A 204 -6.56 -2.15 5.68
C GLY A 204 -6.02 -0.86 5.08
N ASN A 205 -6.52 0.26 5.52
CA ASN A 205 -6.17 1.58 5.01
C ASN A 205 -4.82 2.06 5.58
N MET A 206 -3.75 1.52 5.04
CA MET A 206 -2.39 1.78 5.53
C MET A 206 -1.79 3.07 4.98
N ASP A 207 -2.29 3.56 3.85
CA ASP A 207 -1.87 4.77 3.14
C ASP A 207 -0.35 4.90 2.98
N ASN A 208 0.28 3.74 2.75
CA ASN A 208 1.73 3.66 2.65
C ASN A 208 2.18 3.77 1.19
N LYS A 209 2.68 4.94 0.82
CA LYS A 209 3.13 5.27 -0.54
C LYS A 209 4.24 4.39 -1.09
N ASP A 210 4.94 3.62 -0.23
CA ASP A 210 6.02 2.72 -0.66
C ASP A 210 5.51 1.34 -1.09
N LEU A 211 4.19 1.07 -0.96
CA LEU A 211 3.55 -0.16 -1.42
C LEU A 211 3.24 -0.14 -2.92
N VAL A 212 4.21 0.26 -3.72
CA VAL A 212 4.14 0.35 -5.19
C VAL A 212 4.37 -1.00 -5.88
N ALA A 213 4.24 -1.03 -7.21
CA ALA A 213 4.59 -2.22 -8.01
C ALA A 213 6.04 -2.68 -7.75
N GLY A 214 6.23 -3.99 -7.58
CA GLY A 214 7.50 -4.61 -7.19
C GLY A 214 7.66 -4.84 -5.68
N THR A 215 6.74 -4.30 -4.87
CA THR A 215 6.71 -4.51 -3.41
C THR A 215 5.98 -5.81 -3.05
N THR A 216 6.38 -6.42 -1.95
CA THR A 216 5.69 -7.54 -1.32
C THR A 216 5.14 -7.10 0.04
N LEU A 217 3.84 -7.26 0.24
CA LEU A 217 3.15 -7.00 1.49
C LEU A 217 2.87 -8.32 2.20
N TYR A 218 3.08 -8.40 3.50
CA TYR A 218 2.82 -9.56 4.35
C TYR A 218 1.74 -9.20 5.37
N LEU A 219 0.59 -9.86 5.28
CA LEU A 219 -0.57 -9.60 6.12
C LEU A 219 -0.85 -10.79 7.04
N PRO A 220 -0.97 -10.58 8.35
CA PRO A 220 -1.46 -11.61 9.27
C PRO A 220 -2.85 -12.10 8.86
N VAL A 221 -3.08 -13.42 8.92
CA VAL A 221 -4.39 -14.02 8.63
C VAL A 221 -5.17 -14.22 9.93
N HIS A 222 -6.33 -13.59 10.03
CA HIS A 222 -7.21 -13.62 11.20
C HIS A 222 -8.53 -14.36 10.94
N ALA A 223 -8.82 -14.69 9.69
CA ALA A 223 -10.00 -15.46 9.30
C ALA A 223 -9.63 -16.51 8.23
N PRO A 224 -10.31 -17.66 8.16
CA PRO A 224 -10.08 -18.66 7.10
C PRO A 224 -10.20 -18.04 5.71
N GLY A 225 -9.24 -18.36 4.84
CA GLY A 225 -9.17 -17.80 3.49
C GLY A 225 -8.65 -16.38 3.40
N ALA A 226 -8.20 -15.80 4.51
CA ALA A 226 -7.74 -14.40 4.61
C ALA A 226 -8.82 -13.37 4.25
N LEU A 227 -9.64 -13.59 3.21
CA LEU A 227 -10.68 -12.67 2.71
C LEU A 227 -10.11 -11.30 2.36
N PHE A 228 -9.15 -11.29 1.43
CA PHE A 228 -8.43 -10.10 1.03
C PHE A 228 -9.31 -9.12 0.23
N GLU A 229 -9.23 -7.86 0.59
CA GLU A 229 -9.89 -6.74 -0.09
C GLU A 229 -8.89 -5.65 -0.42
N VAL A 230 -9.12 -4.92 -1.52
CA VAL A 230 -8.28 -3.82 -1.98
C VAL A 230 -9.11 -2.69 -2.56
N GLY A 231 -8.71 -1.47 -2.28
CA GLY A 231 -9.37 -0.26 -2.77
C GLY A 231 -8.53 0.97 -2.58
N ASP A 232 -9.17 2.13 -2.63
CA ASP A 232 -8.56 3.39 -2.29
C ASP A 232 -7.27 3.64 -3.11
N GLY A 233 -7.45 3.81 -4.41
CA GLY A 233 -6.36 3.96 -5.35
C GLY A 233 -5.78 5.36 -5.33
N HIS A 234 -4.50 5.47 -5.03
CA HIS A 234 -3.75 6.72 -5.01
C HIS A 234 -2.78 6.79 -6.19
N ALA A 235 -2.82 7.86 -6.96
CA ALA A 235 -1.82 8.13 -8.01
C ALA A 235 -0.52 8.67 -7.42
N GLY A 236 -0.55 9.15 -6.18
CA GLY A 236 0.59 9.63 -5.40
C GLY A 236 0.13 10.23 -4.07
N GLN A 237 1.04 10.32 -3.11
CA GLN A 237 0.79 10.86 -1.77
C GLN A 237 2.09 11.36 -1.15
N GLY A 238 2.01 12.38 -0.30
CA GLY A 238 3.07 12.74 0.64
C GLY A 238 2.93 11.95 1.94
N ASP A 239 4.03 11.73 2.66
CA ASP A 239 3.97 11.16 4.01
C ASP A 239 3.09 12.02 4.92
N GLY A 240 2.24 11.35 5.71
CA GLY A 240 1.30 11.96 6.63
C GLY A 240 -0.11 12.17 6.11
N GLU A 241 -0.34 12.19 4.79
CA GLU A 241 -1.68 12.37 4.17
C GLU A 241 -2.51 13.49 4.83
N VAL A 242 -1.87 14.62 5.06
CA VAL A 242 -2.23 15.61 6.08
C VAL A 242 -3.62 16.25 5.92
N ASP A 243 -4.22 16.24 4.73
CA ASP A 243 -5.55 16.79 4.48
C ASP A 243 -6.66 15.75 4.36
N ILE A 244 -6.33 14.44 4.62
CA ILE A 244 -7.23 13.27 4.61
C ILE A 244 -7.49 12.66 3.24
N THR A 245 -6.86 13.13 2.19
CA THR A 245 -6.85 12.46 0.89
C THR A 245 -5.47 12.56 0.24
N ALA A 246 -5.17 11.60 -0.61
CA ALA A 246 -4.03 11.61 -1.49
C ALA A 246 -4.38 12.27 -2.85
N ILE A 247 -3.77 11.80 -3.93
CA ILE A 247 -4.22 12.00 -5.30
C ILE A 247 -5.12 10.80 -5.64
N GLU A 248 -6.40 10.92 -5.26
CA GLU A 248 -7.41 9.86 -5.30
C GLU A 248 -7.80 9.49 -6.72
N THR A 249 -7.73 8.22 -7.09
CA THR A 249 -8.08 7.75 -8.44
C THR A 249 -8.55 6.30 -8.46
N SER A 250 -9.00 5.81 -9.61
CA SER A 250 -9.23 4.39 -9.86
C SER A 250 -7.97 3.73 -10.42
N LEU A 251 -7.62 2.57 -9.88
CA LEU A 251 -6.43 1.82 -10.27
C LEU A 251 -6.76 0.39 -10.74
N ILE A 252 -5.82 -0.20 -11.46
CA ILE A 252 -5.82 -1.62 -11.78
C ILE A 252 -4.50 -2.21 -11.31
N GLY A 253 -4.57 -3.17 -10.36
CA GLY A 253 -3.41 -3.86 -9.80
C GLY A 253 -3.36 -5.32 -10.20
N THR A 254 -2.17 -5.88 -10.38
CA THR A 254 -1.95 -7.33 -10.48
C THR A 254 -1.28 -7.80 -9.21
N PHE A 255 -1.96 -8.70 -8.48
CA PHE A 255 -1.51 -9.22 -7.19
C PHE A 255 -1.35 -10.74 -7.28
N GLN A 256 -0.23 -11.25 -6.77
CA GLN A 256 -0.05 -12.68 -6.56
C GLN A 256 -0.18 -12.99 -5.08
N PHE A 257 -0.99 -13.99 -4.74
CA PHE A 257 -1.26 -14.39 -3.36
C PHE A 257 -0.52 -15.68 -3.02
N ILE A 258 0.24 -15.68 -1.92
CA ILE A 258 0.99 -16.85 -1.45
C ILE A 258 0.72 -17.03 0.04
N VAL A 259 0.25 -18.22 0.43
CA VAL A 259 0.06 -18.56 1.84
C VAL A 259 1.39 -18.97 2.44
N ARG A 260 1.81 -18.30 3.49
CA ARG A 260 3.06 -18.51 4.22
C ARG A 260 2.74 -19.15 5.57
N LYS A 261 2.94 -20.48 5.65
CA LYS A 261 2.78 -21.25 6.88
C LYS A 261 4.05 -21.26 7.75
N ASP A 262 5.14 -20.81 7.19
CA ASP A 262 6.46 -20.69 7.79
C ASP A 262 6.71 -19.33 8.45
N MET A 263 5.73 -18.40 8.39
CA MET A 263 5.82 -17.07 8.96
C MET A 263 4.70 -16.85 9.98
N HIS A 264 5.01 -16.07 11.02
CA HIS A 264 4.03 -15.62 12.01
C HIS A 264 4.25 -14.14 12.29
N LEU A 265 3.27 -13.31 11.98
CA LEU A 265 3.31 -11.86 12.17
C LEU A 265 2.17 -11.42 13.07
N LYS A 266 2.42 -10.37 13.87
CA LYS A 266 1.40 -9.67 14.66
C LYS A 266 0.87 -8.44 13.93
N TRP A 267 1.72 -7.81 13.15
CA TRP A 267 1.45 -6.59 12.39
C TRP A 267 1.86 -6.78 10.93
N PRO A 268 1.29 -5.99 10.00
CA PRO A 268 1.73 -5.97 8.62
C PRO A 268 3.21 -5.66 8.50
N ARG A 269 3.85 -6.29 7.53
CA ARG A 269 5.25 -6.08 7.15
C ARG A 269 5.32 -5.97 5.63
N ALA A 270 6.30 -5.24 5.11
CA ALA A 270 6.53 -5.20 3.68
C ALA A 270 8.01 -5.31 3.33
N GLU A 271 8.28 -5.61 2.08
CA GLU A 271 9.61 -5.46 1.50
C GLU A 271 9.49 -4.86 0.09
N THR A 272 10.25 -3.80 -0.15
CA THR A 272 10.48 -3.28 -1.48
C THR A 272 11.70 -3.98 -2.10
N PRO A 273 12.05 -3.74 -3.37
CA PRO A 273 13.31 -4.23 -3.92
C PRO A 273 14.54 -3.84 -3.12
N THR A 274 14.50 -2.72 -2.38
CA THR A 274 15.65 -2.13 -1.70
C THR A 274 15.58 -2.10 -0.18
N HIS A 275 14.39 -2.21 0.42
CA HIS A 275 14.18 -2.07 1.87
C HIS A 275 13.31 -3.19 2.44
N TYR A 276 13.52 -3.52 3.72
CA TYR A 276 12.54 -4.15 4.58
C TYR A 276 11.78 -3.08 5.35
N MET A 277 10.51 -3.34 5.64
CA MET A 277 9.63 -2.35 6.26
C MET A 277 8.74 -3.01 7.31
N THR A 278 8.64 -2.42 8.49
CA THR A 278 7.71 -2.79 9.55
C THR A 278 6.73 -1.65 9.81
N MET A 279 5.54 -1.96 10.31
CA MET A 279 4.46 -0.99 10.47
C MET A 279 3.87 -1.04 11.87
N GLY A 280 3.37 0.10 12.33
CA GLY A 280 2.64 0.23 13.59
C GLY A 280 1.46 1.20 13.41
N PHE A 281 0.31 0.81 13.95
CA PHE A 281 -0.93 1.58 13.85
C PHE A 281 -1.57 1.74 15.21
N ASN A 282 -1.89 2.97 15.59
CA ASN A 282 -2.54 3.31 16.85
C ASN A 282 -3.20 4.70 16.74
N ASP A 283 -4.17 5.00 17.58
CA ASP A 283 -4.76 6.33 17.68
C ASP A 283 -3.79 7.39 18.26
N ASP A 284 -2.74 6.95 18.96
CA ASP A 284 -1.62 7.78 19.42
C ASP A 284 -0.38 7.58 18.53
N LEU A 285 0.16 8.67 17.99
CA LEU A 285 1.31 8.64 17.07
C LEU A 285 2.58 8.07 17.74
N ASN A 286 2.83 8.35 19.02
CA ASN A 286 4.00 7.81 19.70
C ASN A 286 3.86 6.30 19.94
N ALA A 287 2.64 5.83 20.18
CA ALA A 287 2.35 4.40 20.27
C ALA A 287 2.56 3.71 18.93
N SER A 288 2.11 4.31 17.81
CA SER A 288 2.36 3.82 16.44
C SER A 288 3.86 3.72 16.15
N ALA A 289 4.62 4.78 16.45
CA ALA A 289 6.08 4.79 16.29
C ALA A 289 6.76 3.70 17.15
N THR A 290 6.31 3.54 18.39
CA THR A 290 6.82 2.50 19.29
C THR A 290 6.57 1.10 18.75
N LEU A 291 5.39 0.85 18.15
CA LEU A 291 5.06 -0.43 17.50
C LEU A 291 5.98 -0.69 16.31
N ALA A 292 6.10 0.28 15.38
CA ALA A 292 6.95 0.13 14.19
C ALA A 292 8.41 -0.18 14.56
N VAL A 293 8.96 0.50 15.58
CA VAL A 293 10.32 0.26 16.08
C VAL A 293 10.45 -1.13 16.72
N ARG A 294 9.48 -1.56 17.55
CA ARG A 294 9.50 -2.90 18.15
C ARG A 294 9.47 -4.00 17.10
N GLU A 295 8.59 -3.88 16.11
CA GLU A 295 8.50 -4.82 15.00
C GLU A 295 9.81 -4.84 14.18
N MET A 296 10.51 -3.70 14.00
CA MET A 296 11.83 -3.68 13.33
C MET A 296 12.89 -4.38 14.17
N VAL A 297 12.95 -4.14 15.47
CA VAL A 297 13.88 -4.84 16.35
C VAL A 297 13.60 -6.34 16.34
N ASP A 298 12.35 -6.76 16.44
CA ASP A 298 11.96 -8.17 16.40
C ASP A 298 12.30 -8.80 15.03
N PHE A 299 12.09 -8.09 13.92
CA PHE A 299 12.53 -8.52 12.59
C PHE A 299 14.05 -8.74 12.52
N LEU A 300 14.84 -7.80 13.04
CA LEU A 300 16.30 -7.89 13.01
C LEU A 300 16.82 -9.06 13.90
N VAL A 301 16.16 -9.33 14.99
CA VAL A 301 16.49 -10.48 15.84
C VAL A 301 16.12 -11.81 15.18
N THR A 302 14.90 -11.92 14.65
CA THR A 302 14.38 -13.20 14.13
C THR A 302 14.91 -13.54 12.75
N GLU A 303 14.97 -12.55 11.85
CA GLU A 303 15.30 -12.78 10.43
C GLU A 303 16.77 -12.47 10.10
N LYS A 304 17.43 -11.64 10.89
CA LYS A 304 18.84 -11.26 10.70
C LYS A 304 19.76 -11.83 11.77
N HIS A 305 19.18 -12.53 12.77
CA HIS A 305 19.89 -13.24 13.83
C HIS A 305 20.81 -12.33 14.68
N LEU A 306 20.43 -11.05 14.83
CA LEU A 306 21.14 -10.11 15.68
C LEU A 306 20.76 -10.32 17.16
N SER A 307 21.66 -9.92 18.07
CA SER A 307 21.27 -9.72 19.46
C SER A 307 20.22 -8.61 19.56
N ARG A 308 19.41 -8.59 20.62
CA ARG A 308 18.40 -7.55 20.80
C ARG A 308 19.03 -6.15 20.91
N ASP A 309 20.19 -6.06 21.55
CA ASP A 309 20.94 -4.83 21.71
C ASP A 309 21.49 -4.33 20.37
N ASP A 310 22.12 -5.21 19.58
CA ASP A 310 22.61 -4.86 18.24
C ASP A 310 21.46 -4.49 17.29
N ALA A 311 20.33 -5.20 17.36
CA ALA A 311 19.14 -4.90 16.56
C ALA A 311 18.60 -3.49 16.87
N TYR A 312 18.53 -3.11 18.15
CA TYR A 312 18.08 -1.77 18.55
C TYR A 312 19.07 -0.69 18.15
N MET A 313 20.38 -0.92 18.32
CA MET A 313 21.43 0.01 17.87
C MET A 313 21.41 0.15 16.34
N LEU A 314 21.30 -0.97 15.58
CA LEU A 314 21.23 -0.95 14.12
C LEU A 314 19.99 -0.19 13.62
N ALA A 315 18.85 -0.40 14.26
CA ALA A 315 17.63 0.34 13.94
C ALA A 315 17.83 1.86 14.09
N SER A 316 18.58 2.30 15.09
CA SER A 316 18.88 3.72 15.33
C SER A 316 19.82 4.36 14.31
N VAL A 317 20.76 3.58 13.74
CA VAL A 317 21.82 4.15 12.89
C VAL A 317 21.60 3.89 11.38
N ALA A 318 20.65 3.02 11.02
CA ALA A 318 20.46 2.60 9.64
C ALA A 318 19.00 2.49 9.18
N ALA A 319 18.03 2.62 10.06
CA ALA A 319 16.63 2.57 9.67
C ALA A 319 15.97 3.95 9.78
N ASP A 320 15.08 4.24 8.82
CA ASP A 320 14.30 5.47 8.78
C ASP A 320 12.88 5.25 9.32
N LEU A 321 12.40 6.17 10.14
CA LEU A 321 11.05 6.16 10.69
C LEU A 321 10.21 7.22 9.99
N HIS A 322 9.10 6.79 9.34
CA HIS A 322 8.21 7.63 8.58
C HIS A 322 6.83 7.72 9.21
N ILE A 323 6.24 8.90 9.21
CA ILE A 323 4.82 9.06 9.52
C ILE A 323 4.05 8.79 8.24
N THR A 324 3.44 7.62 8.16
CA THR A 324 2.75 7.14 6.96
C THR A 324 1.49 7.95 6.68
N GLU A 325 0.61 8.05 7.69
CA GLU A 325 -0.62 8.85 7.68
C GLU A 325 -0.99 9.32 9.09
N LEU A 326 -1.77 10.41 9.20
CA LEU A 326 -2.12 11.08 10.47
C LEU A 326 -3.64 11.18 10.70
N VAL A 327 -4.48 10.72 9.76
CA VAL A 327 -5.83 11.29 9.61
C VAL A 327 -6.98 10.30 9.71
N ASP A 328 -6.79 8.98 9.53
CA ASP A 328 -7.88 7.99 9.43
C ASP A 328 -8.27 7.29 10.75
N GLY A 329 -8.10 7.98 11.85
CA GLY A 329 -8.38 7.45 13.19
C GLY A 329 -7.13 6.87 13.82
N ASN A 330 -6.65 5.70 13.38
CA ASN A 330 -5.31 5.24 13.73
C ASN A 330 -4.28 5.97 12.86
N LYS A 331 -3.20 6.44 13.49
CA LYS A 331 -2.03 6.98 12.79
C LYS A 331 -1.15 5.83 12.35
N GLY A 332 -0.65 5.91 11.12
CA GLY A 332 0.29 4.96 10.57
C GLY A 332 1.73 5.44 10.69
N VAL A 333 2.59 4.57 11.20
CA VAL A 333 4.05 4.76 11.19
C VAL A 333 4.69 3.52 10.59
N HIS A 334 5.63 3.71 9.66
CA HIS A 334 6.45 2.60 9.21
C HIS A 334 7.92 2.88 9.42
N MET A 335 8.69 1.81 9.64
CA MET A 335 10.13 1.86 9.77
C MET A 335 10.77 1.05 8.66
N SER A 336 11.67 1.64 7.88
CA SER A 336 12.33 1.01 6.75
C SER A 336 13.83 0.88 6.96
N ILE A 337 14.42 -0.26 6.54
CA ILE A 337 15.86 -0.49 6.64
C ILE A 337 16.41 -1.00 5.30
N PRO A 338 17.54 -0.46 4.78
CA PRO A 338 18.10 -0.85 3.50
C PRO A 338 18.55 -2.32 3.49
N LYS A 339 18.25 -3.04 2.42
CA LYS A 339 18.66 -4.45 2.23
C LYS A 339 20.15 -4.59 1.99
N ASN A 340 20.79 -3.63 1.34
CA ASN A 340 22.19 -3.68 0.92
C ASN A 340 23.21 -3.58 2.07
N ILE A 341 22.77 -3.23 3.28
CA ILE A 341 23.65 -3.25 4.47
C ILE A 341 23.92 -4.68 4.98
N PHE A 342 23.09 -5.67 4.57
CA PHE A 342 23.23 -7.08 4.98
C PHE A 342 24.11 -7.85 3.98
N ILE A 343 25.42 -7.58 3.96
CA ILE A 343 26.38 -8.06 2.94
C ILE A 343 26.75 -9.54 3.06
N ASN A 344 26.53 -10.16 4.21
CA ASN A 344 26.87 -11.56 4.50
C ASN A 344 25.67 -12.35 5.04
N ALA A 345 24.44 -12.04 4.60
CA ALA A 345 23.29 -12.87 4.96
C ALA A 345 23.55 -14.31 4.45
N PRO A 346 23.43 -15.35 5.30
CA PRO A 346 23.54 -16.72 4.83
C PRO A 346 22.53 -16.97 3.72
N PRO A 347 22.88 -17.77 2.70
CA PRO A 347 21.93 -18.12 1.65
C PRO A 347 20.69 -18.77 2.28
N LYS A 348 19.51 -18.32 1.86
CA LYS A 348 18.21 -18.88 2.25
C LYS A 348 18.07 -20.29 1.73
#